data_40a441171d490a477d948d1826d6aa1c
#
_entry.id   40a441171d490a477d948d1826d6aa1c
#
_cell.length_a   1.000
_cell.length_b   1.000
_cell.length_c   1.000
_cell.angle_alpha   90.00
_cell.angle_beta   90.00
_cell.angle_gamma   90.00
#
_symmetry.space_group_name_H-M   'P 1'
#
loop_
_entity.id
_entity.type
_entity.pdbx_description
1 polymer ?
#
loop_
_entity_poly.entity_id
_entity_poly.type
_entity_poly.pdbx_seq_one_letter_code
_entity_poly.pdbx_strand_id
1 'polypeptide(L)'
;MSSPIERISPQELASDKQLVKDLVQRLSRGEVLAMPTETVFGLTARADSPVALERIANLKGRPDSMPLTWHVAPSKVANSLAAFGESHPLAGVAQRLASCYWPGPLTMILDGEPAGLDAVASDGSVGIRCPAHELTSAVLEAADFPIVMTSANLHGQDPALNADQVAAAFAGHEHAQDLALIVDAGASQTGGASSLLRLGGGKFELLREGLLSLADLRGAAGLSIGFTCTGNTCRSPLAEGIARRLVASALAGGPRECAGAARTKVISNPADFGFAFSSMGVAAQPGSPVSEGSLVVAKDYGVNLAGHSASPATLEAIEELDVIYGLTHSHVTSLTRALPTELQSRVQLLDPSGYDISDPIGGPIKVYRDTAQQIAACIEKRLSEWI
;
A
#
# COMPACT_ATOMS: atom_id res chain seq x y z
N MET A 1 1.26 -22.05 -42.94
CA MET A 1 0.18 -21.21 -42.39
C MET A 1 -0.03 -21.65 -40.96
N SER A 2 0.24 -20.82 -39.98
CA SER A 2 -0.04 -21.14 -38.58
C SER A 2 -1.54 -21.29 -38.37
N SER A 3 -1.97 -22.33 -37.65
CA SER A 3 -3.38 -22.48 -37.26
C SER A 3 -3.86 -21.21 -36.53
N PRO A 4 -5.09 -20.77 -36.71
CA PRO A 4 -5.61 -19.64 -35.97
C PRO A 4 -5.54 -19.93 -34.45
N ILE A 5 -5.25 -18.91 -33.67
CA ILE A 5 -5.25 -19.00 -32.20
C ILE A 5 -6.65 -19.38 -31.74
N GLU A 6 -6.80 -20.35 -30.86
CA GLU A 6 -8.10 -20.75 -30.31
C GLU A 6 -8.75 -19.57 -29.59
N ARG A 7 -10.07 -19.43 -29.71
CA ARG A 7 -10.85 -18.35 -29.08
C ARG A 7 -12.14 -18.91 -28.50
N ILE A 8 -12.40 -18.58 -27.22
CA ILE A 8 -13.72 -18.84 -26.62
C ILE A 8 -14.56 -17.58 -26.77
N SER A 9 -15.73 -17.75 -27.40
CA SER A 9 -16.67 -16.64 -27.65
C SER A 9 -17.50 -16.28 -26.40
N PRO A 10 -18.12 -15.09 -26.34
CA PRO A 10 -19.01 -14.71 -25.26
C PRO A 10 -20.19 -15.67 -25.05
N GLN A 11 -20.71 -16.30 -26.13
CA GLN A 11 -21.78 -17.27 -26.05
C GLN A 11 -21.34 -18.59 -25.38
N GLU A 12 -20.14 -19.05 -25.68
CA GLU A 12 -19.53 -20.23 -25.03
C GLU A 12 -19.24 -19.97 -23.54
N LEU A 13 -18.76 -18.76 -23.19
CA LEU A 13 -18.57 -18.33 -21.79
C LEU A 13 -19.86 -18.41 -20.98
N ALA A 14 -20.99 -17.97 -21.56
CA ALA A 14 -22.28 -17.94 -20.85
C ALA A 14 -22.88 -19.34 -20.64
N SER A 15 -22.49 -20.35 -21.43
CA SER A 15 -23.03 -21.71 -21.38
C SER A 15 -22.16 -22.72 -20.62
N ASP A 16 -20.90 -22.45 -20.42
CA ASP A 16 -19.94 -23.41 -19.85
C ASP A 16 -19.74 -23.24 -18.35
N LYS A 17 -20.41 -24.08 -17.56
CA LYS A 17 -20.26 -24.16 -16.09
C LYS A 17 -18.90 -24.75 -15.65
N GLN A 18 -18.15 -25.37 -16.56
CA GLN A 18 -16.86 -26.01 -16.29
C GLN A 18 -15.67 -25.13 -16.68
N LEU A 19 -15.93 -24.03 -17.38
CA LEU A 19 -14.92 -23.18 -18.02
C LEU A 19 -13.77 -22.78 -17.07
N VAL A 20 -14.08 -22.35 -15.85
CA VAL A 20 -13.03 -21.94 -14.89
C VAL A 20 -12.05 -23.09 -14.62
N LYS A 21 -12.56 -24.31 -14.46
CA LYS A 21 -11.71 -25.51 -14.26
C LYS A 21 -10.84 -25.79 -15.47
N ASP A 22 -11.40 -25.66 -16.67
CA ASP A 22 -10.66 -25.92 -17.92
C ASP A 22 -9.56 -24.86 -18.12
N LEU A 23 -9.83 -23.59 -17.83
CA LEU A 23 -8.83 -22.52 -17.89
C LEU A 23 -7.68 -22.77 -16.87
N VAL A 24 -8.02 -23.13 -15.62
CA VAL A 24 -7.03 -23.47 -14.61
C VAL A 24 -6.22 -24.71 -15.04
N GLN A 25 -6.85 -25.72 -15.62
CA GLN A 25 -6.15 -26.90 -16.10
C GLN A 25 -5.19 -26.58 -17.26
N ARG A 26 -5.57 -25.69 -18.19
CA ARG A 26 -4.67 -25.23 -19.26
C ARG A 26 -3.46 -24.49 -18.67
N LEU A 27 -3.68 -23.56 -17.73
CA LEU A 27 -2.60 -22.86 -17.03
C LEU A 27 -1.69 -23.82 -16.27
N SER A 28 -2.26 -24.86 -15.63
CA SER A 28 -1.48 -25.88 -14.88
C SER A 28 -0.54 -26.70 -15.79
N ARG A 29 -0.87 -26.84 -17.08
CA ARG A 29 -0.03 -27.49 -18.11
C ARG A 29 1.03 -26.55 -18.71
N GLY A 30 1.12 -25.30 -18.23
CA GLY A 30 2.06 -24.30 -18.74
C GLY A 30 1.61 -23.65 -20.07
N GLU A 31 0.31 -23.70 -20.40
CA GLU A 31 -0.24 -22.93 -21.51
C GLU A 31 -0.32 -21.43 -21.14
N VAL A 32 -0.16 -20.57 -22.15
CA VAL A 32 -0.36 -19.12 -22.00
C VAL A 32 -1.74 -18.75 -22.57
N LEU A 33 -2.52 -18.04 -21.77
CA LEU A 33 -3.85 -17.60 -22.15
C LEU A 33 -3.90 -16.07 -22.21
N ALA A 34 -4.63 -15.50 -23.17
CA ALA A 34 -4.98 -14.08 -23.14
C ALA A 34 -6.32 -13.92 -22.40
N MET A 35 -6.28 -13.33 -21.21
CA MET A 35 -7.43 -13.15 -20.35
C MET A 35 -7.80 -11.67 -20.21
N PRO A 36 -9.10 -11.35 -20.12
CA PRO A 36 -9.57 -9.99 -19.91
C PRO A 36 -9.31 -9.52 -18.48
N THR A 37 -9.04 -8.22 -18.34
CA THR A 37 -9.15 -7.52 -17.06
C THR A 37 -10.01 -6.27 -17.26
N GLU A 38 -10.33 -5.57 -16.17
CA GLU A 38 -11.06 -4.31 -16.25
C GLU A 38 -10.25 -3.21 -16.97
N THR A 39 -8.92 -3.36 -17.02
CA THR A 39 -7.99 -2.40 -17.64
C THR A 39 -7.64 -2.77 -19.08
N VAL A 40 -6.93 -3.87 -19.27
CA VAL A 40 -6.44 -4.35 -20.56
C VAL A 40 -6.43 -5.87 -20.58
N PHE A 41 -6.35 -6.50 -21.74
CA PHE A 41 -6.10 -7.93 -21.83
C PHE A 41 -4.68 -8.28 -21.37
N GLY A 42 -4.53 -9.41 -20.64
CA GLY A 42 -3.27 -9.90 -20.13
C GLY A 42 -2.89 -11.28 -20.67
N LEU A 43 -1.64 -11.44 -21.10
CA LEU A 43 -1.03 -12.77 -21.25
C LEU A 43 -0.86 -13.35 -19.86
N THR A 44 -1.51 -14.47 -19.60
CA THR A 44 -1.66 -15.11 -18.30
C THR A 44 -0.92 -16.44 -18.29
N ALA A 45 -0.11 -16.69 -17.28
CA ALA A 45 0.65 -17.91 -17.15
C ALA A 45 0.86 -18.30 -15.67
N ARG A 46 1.20 -19.54 -15.45
CA ARG A 46 1.67 -20.07 -14.18
C ARG A 46 3.10 -19.58 -13.89
N ALA A 47 3.33 -18.95 -12.73
CA ALA A 47 4.58 -18.27 -12.39
C ALA A 47 5.76 -19.22 -12.14
N ASP A 48 5.50 -20.42 -11.61
CA ASP A 48 6.49 -21.43 -11.28
C ASP A 48 6.76 -22.43 -12.44
N SER A 49 6.30 -22.12 -13.67
CA SER A 49 6.53 -22.91 -14.88
C SER A 49 7.52 -22.22 -15.83
N PRO A 50 8.78 -22.67 -15.91
CA PRO A 50 9.74 -22.08 -16.83
C PRO A 50 9.29 -22.09 -18.30
N VAL A 51 8.57 -23.14 -18.71
CA VAL A 51 8.03 -23.26 -20.08
C VAL A 51 6.97 -22.18 -20.35
N ALA A 52 6.10 -21.90 -19.38
CA ALA A 52 5.08 -20.86 -19.53
C ALA A 52 5.71 -19.46 -19.59
N LEU A 53 6.73 -19.20 -18.78
CA LEU A 53 7.47 -17.93 -18.79
C LEU A 53 8.24 -17.71 -20.09
N GLU A 54 8.89 -18.76 -20.63
CA GLU A 54 9.55 -18.72 -21.94
C GLU A 54 8.55 -18.39 -23.06
N ARG A 55 7.36 -19.00 -23.05
CA ARG A 55 6.29 -18.67 -24.00
C ARG A 55 5.86 -17.21 -23.92
N ILE A 56 5.71 -16.64 -22.71
CA ILE A 56 5.43 -15.21 -22.56
C ILE A 56 6.56 -14.35 -23.12
N ALA A 57 7.83 -14.71 -22.85
CA ALA A 57 8.99 -13.98 -23.35
C ALA A 57 9.02 -13.99 -24.89
N ASN A 58 8.79 -15.14 -25.51
CA ASN A 58 8.69 -15.32 -26.96
C ASN A 58 7.56 -14.43 -27.57
N LEU A 59 6.35 -14.50 -26.99
CA LEU A 59 5.20 -13.70 -27.43
C LEU A 59 5.45 -12.20 -27.32
N LYS A 60 6.19 -11.76 -26.31
CA LYS A 60 6.51 -10.34 -26.10
C LYS A 60 7.69 -9.87 -26.94
N GLY A 61 8.49 -10.76 -27.53
CA GLY A 61 9.75 -10.42 -28.18
C GLY A 61 10.74 -9.76 -27.20
N ARG A 62 10.80 -10.22 -25.95
CA ARG A 62 11.59 -9.65 -24.87
C ARG A 62 12.65 -10.63 -24.37
N PRO A 63 13.81 -10.14 -23.86
CA PRO A 63 14.69 -10.96 -23.02
C PRO A 63 13.94 -11.48 -21.78
N ASP A 64 14.32 -12.67 -21.30
CA ASP A 64 13.72 -13.38 -20.17
C ASP A 64 13.67 -12.60 -18.83
N SER A 65 14.36 -11.47 -18.74
CA SER A 65 14.58 -10.70 -17.50
C SER A 65 13.54 -9.62 -17.19
N MET A 66 12.43 -9.52 -17.95
CA MET A 66 11.44 -8.47 -17.63
C MET A 66 10.45 -8.94 -16.58
N PRO A 67 10.25 -8.15 -15.50
CA PRO A 67 9.39 -8.52 -14.39
C PRO A 67 7.94 -8.71 -14.86
N LEU A 68 7.31 -9.78 -14.37
CA LEU A 68 5.90 -10.07 -14.52
C LEU A 68 5.16 -9.70 -13.23
N THR A 69 3.86 -9.41 -13.34
CA THR A 69 3.05 -9.07 -12.17
C THR A 69 2.33 -10.31 -11.64
N TRP A 70 2.51 -10.61 -10.37
CA TRP A 70 1.71 -11.62 -9.67
C TRP A 70 0.26 -11.14 -9.53
N HIS A 71 -0.68 -11.94 -10.01
CA HIS A 71 -2.10 -11.63 -9.91
C HIS A 71 -2.77 -12.52 -8.87
N VAL A 72 -3.56 -11.89 -8.00
CA VAL A 72 -4.19 -12.55 -6.85
C VAL A 72 -5.71 -12.36 -6.86
N ALA A 73 -6.43 -13.36 -6.34
CA ALA A 73 -7.88 -13.25 -6.14
C ALA A 73 -8.19 -12.37 -4.91
N PRO A 74 -9.39 -11.74 -4.84
CA PRO A 74 -9.79 -10.91 -3.71
C PRO A 74 -9.67 -11.61 -2.35
N SER A 75 -10.06 -12.87 -2.23
CA SER A 75 -9.97 -13.64 -0.99
C SER A 75 -8.54 -13.94 -0.56
N LYS A 76 -7.59 -13.92 -1.49
CA LYS A 76 -6.17 -14.23 -1.26
C LYS A 76 -5.31 -13.00 -0.96
N VAL A 77 -5.86 -11.78 -1.06
CA VAL A 77 -5.09 -10.52 -0.93
C VAL A 77 -4.32 -10.45 0.39
N ALA A 78 -4.98 -10.70 1.52
CA ALA A 78 -4.34 -10.58 2.83
C ALA A 78 -3.14 -11.53 2.98
N ASN A 79 -3.31 -12.81 2.61
CA ASN A 79 -2.25 -13.81 2.66
C ASN A 79 -1.11 -13.50 1.67
N SER A 80 -1.46 -12.97 0.49
CA SER A 80 -0.48 -12.62 -0.53
C SER A 80 0.35 -11.40 -0.13
N LEU A 81 -0.24 -10.40 0.53
CA LEU A 81 0.52 -9.28 1.10
C LEU A 81 1.40 -9.72 2.27
N ALA A 82 0.89 -10.62 3.13
CA ALA A 82 1.68 -11.18 4.24
C ALA A 82 2.91 -11.99 3.77
N ALA A 83 2.87 -12.55 2.55
CA ALA A 83 4.01 -13.28 1.98
C ALA A 83 5.26 -12.40 1.71
N PHE A 84 5.10 -11.08 1.64
CA PHE A 84 6.22 -10.12 1.59
C PHE A 84 6.87 -9.88 2.96
N GLY A 85 6.33 -10.46 4.04
CA GLY A 85 6.80 -10.35 5.42
C GLY A 85 6.03 -9.32 6.24
N GLU A 86 5.62 -9.71 7.44
CA GLU A 86 4.92 -8.82 8.39
C GLU A 86 5.79 -7.64 8.86
N SER A 87 7.10 -7.77 8.77
CA SER A 87 8.07 -6.72 9.10
C SER A 87 8.42 -5.81 7.92
N HIS A 88 7.74 -5.94 6.78
CA HIS A 88 7.94 -5.04 5.66
C HIS A 88 7.64 -3.59 6.10
N PRO A 89 8.55 -2.63 5.89
CA PRO A 89 8.41 -1.26 6.43
C PRO A 89 7.16 -0.51 5.98
N LEU A 90 6.52 -0.97 4.91
CA LEU A 90 5.34 -0.35 4.30
C LEU A 90 4.13 -1.29 4.25
N ALA A 91 4.09 -2.33 5.10
CA ALA A 91 2.98 -3.30 5.09
C ALA A 91 1.62 -2.64 5.31
N GLY A 92 1.51 -1.71 6.27
CA GLY A 92 0.28 -0.97 6.54
C GLY A 92 -0.13 -0.06 5.38
N VAL A 93 0.83 0.59 4.71
CA VAL A 93 0.59 1.39 3.50
C VAL A 93 0.05 0.50 2.38
N ALA A 94 0.68 -0.64 2.13
CA ALA A 94 0.25 -1.58 1.09
C ALA A 94 -1.17 -2.12 1.37
N GLN A 95 -1.49 -2.43 2.63
CA GLN A 95 -2.83 -2.87 3.05
C GLN A 95 -3.90 -1.79 2.83
N ARG A 96 -3.64 -0.53 3.17
CA ARG A 96 -4.59 0.57 2.94
C ARG A 96 -4.83 0.80 1.46
N LEU A 97 -3.77 0.84 0.65
CA LEU A 97 -3.89 0.96 -0.80
C LEU A 97 -4.67 -0.20 -1.42
N ALA A 98 -4.40 -1.43 -0.98
CA ALA A 98 -5.15 -2.61 -1.39
C ALA A 98 -6.63 -2.52 -1.00
N SER A 99 -6.93 -2.07 0.22
CA SER A 99 -8.31 -1.91 0.69
C SER A 99 -9.09 -0.86 -0.10
N CYS A 100 -8.42 0.19 -0.59
CA CYS A 100 -9.04 1.25 -1.38
C CYS A 100 -9.20 0.89 -2.86
N TYR A 101 -8.22 0.18 -3.45
CA TYR A 101 -8.11 0.05 -4.90
C TYR A 101 -8.10 -1.39 -5.42
N TRP A 102 -8.24 -2.39 -4.56
CA TRP A 102 -8.36 -3.79 -4.96
C TRP A 102 -9.71 -4.38 -4.53
N PRO A 103 -10.35 -5.11 -5.43
CA PRO A 103 -9.98 -5.39 -6.83
C PRO A 103 -9.99 -4.13 -7.70
N GLY A 104 -8.94 -3.94 -8.56
CA GLY A 104 -8.90 -2.75 -9.42
C GLY A 104 -7.56 -2.41 -10.07
N PRO A 105 -7.44 -1.16 -10.55
CA PRO A 105 -6.41 -0.75 -11.49
C PRO A 105 -5.10 -0.31 -10.82
N LEU A 106 -4.76 -0.86 -9.65
CA LEU A 106 -3.48 -0.61 -8.96
C LEU A 106 -2.58 -1.83 -9.05
N THR A 107 -1.35 -1.64 -9.53
CA THR A 107 -0.25 -2.60 -9.40
C THR A 107 0.76 -2.03 -8.42
N MET A 108 1.09 -2.78 -7.37
CA MET A 108 2.14 -2.42 -6.41
C MET A 108 3.38 -3.28 -6.65
N ILE A 109 4.57 -2.67 -6.62
CA ILE A 109 5.86 -3.37 -6.57
C ILE A 109 6.33 -3.31 -5.13
N LEU A 110 6.46 -4.48 -4.51
CA LEU A 110 6.85 -4.65 -3.10
C LEU A 110 8.19 -5.37 -3.01
N ASP A 111 9.04 -4.94 -2.06
CA ASP A 111 10.29 -5.63 -1.76
C ASP A 111 10.00 -6.97 -1.08
N GLY A 112 10.66 -8.03 -1.54
CA GLY A 112 10.50 -9.37 -1.03
C GLY A 112 10.45 -10.41 -2.15
N GLU A 113 10.62 -11.66 -1.77
CA GLU A 113 10.64 -12.82 -2.69
C GLU A 113 9.66 -13.87 -2.18
N PRO A 114 8.34 -13.69 -2.38
CA PRO A 114 7.35 -14.69 -1.99
C PRO A 114 7.63 -16.03 -2.67
N ALA A 115 7.47 -17.13 -1.94
CA ALA A 115 7.74 -18.47 -2.43
C ALA A 115 7.00 -18.79 -3.74
N GLY A 116 7.70 -19.38 -4.70
CA GLY A 116 7.18 -19.72 -6.03
C GLY A 116 7.14 -18.55 -7.01
N LEU A 117 7.70 -17.38 -6.66
CA LEU A 117 7.81 -16.21 -7.52
C LEU A 117 9.26 -15.83 -7.87
N ASP A 118 10.23 -16.65 -7.51
CA ASP A 118 11.67 -16.39 -7.72
C ASP A 118 11.99 -16.06 -9.19
N ALA A 119 11.33 -16.77 -10.12
CA ALA A 119 11.54 -16.58 -11.57
C ALA A 119 10.95 -15.29 -12.14
N VAL A 120 10.10 -14.59 -11.38
CA VAL A 120 9.42 -13.34 -11.81
C VAL A 120 9.78 -12.15 -10.92
N ALA A 121 10.55 -12.38 -9.85
CA ALA A 121 11.14 -11.34 -9.04
C ALA A 121 12.22 -10.58 -9.84
N SER A 122 12.32 -9.28 -9.60
CA SER A 122 13.37 -8.43 -10.16
C SER A 122 13.94 -7.55 -9.07
N ASP A 123 15.26 -7.56 -8.92
CA ASP A 123 15.97 -6.76 -7.91
C ASP A 123 15.42 -6.94 -6.48
N GLY A 124 15.04 -8.19 -6.11
CA GLY A 124 14.47 -8.49 -4.81
C GLY A 124 13.06 -7.92 -4.60
N SER A 125 12.32 -7.64 -5.67
CA SER A 125 10.95 -7.13 -5.60
C SER A 125 10.02 -7.84 -6.57
N VAL A 126 8.72 -7.86 -6.24
CA VAL A 126 7.66 -8.46 -7.08
C VAL A 126 6.52 -7.47 -7.23
N GLY A 127 6.03 -7.35 -8.48
CA GLY A 127 4.78 -6.64 -8.77
C GLY A 127 3.57 -7.51 -8.40
N ILE A 128 2.59 -6.95 -7.67
CA ILE A 128 1.36 -7.64 -7.27
C ILE A 128 0.12 -6.82 -7.63
N ARG A 129 -0.95 -7.50 -8.04
CA ARG A 129 -2.24 -6.88 -8.38
C ARG A 129 -3.42 -7.81 -8.12
N CYS A 130 -4.55 -7.26 -7.70
CA CYS A 130 -5.85 -7.92 -7.67
C CYS A 130 -6.77 -7.28 -8.72
N PRO A 131 -7.02 -7.91 -9.89
CA PRO A 131 -7.83 -7.32 -10.97
C PRO A 131 -9.33 -7.39 -10.67
N ALA A 132 -10.10 -6.43 -11.17
CA ALA A 132 -11.56 -6.34 -10.99
C ALA A 132 -12.32 -6.93 -12.18
N HIS A 133 -12.04 -8.16 -12.56
CA HIS A 133 -12.76 -8.86 -13.64
C HIS A 133 -13.27 -10.21 -13.14
N GLU A 134 -14.58 -10.43 -13.20
CA GLU A 134 -15.26 -11.57 -12.58
C GLU A 134 -14.66 -12.93 -12.98
N LEU A 135 -14.55 -13.20 -14.29
CA LEU A 135 -13.99 -14.46 -14.78
C LEU A 135 -12.52 -14.64 -14.39
N THR A 136 -11.71 -13.58 -14.52
CA THR A 136 -10.31 -13.62 -14.15
C THR A 136 -10.14 -13.85 -12.65
N SER A 137 -10.93 -13.17 -11.82
CA SER A 137 -10.96 -13.40 -10.36
C SER A 137 -11.35 -14.84 -10.02
N ALA A 138 -12.32 -15.43 -10.72
CA ALA A 138 -12.72 -16.83 -10.53
C ALA A 138 -11.60 -17.82 -10.86
N VAL A 139 -10.82 -17.56 -11.93
CA VAL A 139 -9.65 -18.39 -12.29
C VAL A 139 -8.55 -18.24 -11.26
N LEU A 140 -8.26 -17.01 -10.80
CA LEU A 140 -7.28 -16.75 -9.74
C LEU A 140 -7.67 -17.39 -8.41
N GLU A 141 -8.97 -17.44 -8.11
CA GLU A 141 -9.50 -18.09 -6.90
C GLU A 141 -9.33 -19.61 -6.95
N ALA A 142 -9.64 -20.21 -8.12
CA ALA A 142 -9.63 -21.66 -8.30
C ALA A 142 -8.22 -22.25 -8.47
N ALA A 143 -7.22 -21.44 -8.83
CA ALA A 143 -5.85 -21.91 -9.00
C ALA A 143 -5.15 -22.12 -7.64
N ASP A 144 -4.45 -23.25 -7.50
CA ASP A 144 -3.62 -23.60 -6.33
C ASP A 144 -2.11 -23.30 -6.55
N PHE A 145 -1.80 -22.58 -7.61
CA PHE A 145 -0.44 -22.13 -7.99
C PHE A 145 -0.44 -20.62 -8.26
N PRO A 146 0.73 -19.95 -8.17
CA PRO A 146 0.82 -18.52 -8.46
C PRO A 146 0.64 -18.25 -9.95
N ILE A 147 -0.17 -17.22 -10.27
CA ILE A 147 -0.45 -16.77 -11.63
C ILE A 147 0.17 -15.39 -11.86
N VAL A 148 0.89 -15.25 -12.97
CA VAL A 148 1.42 -13.96 -13.43
C VAL A 148 0.75 -13.51 -14.70
N MET A 149 0.65 -12.20 -14.87
CA MET A 149 0.13 -11.60 -16.10
C MET A 149 1.02 -10.43 -16.55
N THR A 150 1.02 -10.21 -17.87
CA THR A 150 1.53 -9.00 -18.50
C THR A 150 0.56 -8.58 -19.60
N SER A 151 0.57 -7.32 -20.03
CA SER A 151 -0.34 -6.84 -21.10
C SER A 151 -0.22 -7.67 -22.39
N ALA A 152 -1.37 -7.97 -23.03
CA ALA A 152 -1.44 -8.77 -24.26
C ALA A 152 -1.16 -7.90 -25.50
N ASN A 153 0.11 -7.54 -25.70
CA ASN A 153 0.64 -6.77 -26.83
C ASN A 153 2.10 -7.16 -27.07
N LEU A 154 2.61 -6.89 -28.25
CA LEU A 154 4.05 -6.92 -28.51
C LEU A 154 4.75 -5.79 -27.75
N HIS A 155 6.04 -5.97 -27.47
CA HIS A 155 6.81 -4.96 -26.75
C HIS A 155 6.76 -3.60 -27.44
N GLY A 156 6.47 -2.53 -26.68
CA GLY A 156 6.42 -1.17 -27.20
C GLY A 156 5.13 -0.80 -27.96
N GLN A 157 4.21 -1.73 -28.12
CA GLN A 157 2.88 -1.46 -28.70
C GLN A 157 1.83 -1.18 -27.62
N ASP A 158 0.71 -0.60 -28.03
CA ASP A 158 -0.43 -0.35 -27.13
C ASP A 158 -1.05 -1.67 -26.64
N PRO A 159 -1.48 -1.75 -25.37
CA PRO A 159 -2.17 -2.91 -24.83
C PRO A 159 -3.51 -3.17 -25.52
N ALA A 160 -3.84 -4.45 -25.77
CA ALA A 160 -5.12 -4.84 -26.33
C ALA A 160 -6.27 -4.63 -25.32
N LEU A 161 -7.37 -4.05 -25.78
CA LEU A 161 -8.59 -3.78 -25.00
C LEU A 161 -9.70 -4.81 -25.26
N ASN A 162 -9.57 -5.65 -26.26
CA ASN A 162 -10.52 -6.70 -26.61
C ASN A 162 -9.81 -7.87 -27.30
N ALA A 163 -10.54 -8.97 -27.46
CA ALA A 163 -10.03 -10.20 -28.07
C ALA A 163 -9.61 -10.04 -29.56
N ASP A 164 -10.26 -9.17 -30.30
CA ASP A 164 -9.89 -8.90 -31.70
C ASP A 164 -8.54 -8.21 -31.79
N GLN A 165 -8.28 -7.25 -30.91
CA GLN A 165 -6.96 -6.58 -30.83
C GLN A 165 -5.86 -7.57 -30.39
N VAL A 166 -6.14 -8.49 -29.46
CA VAL A 166 -5.19 -9.57 -29.12
C VAL A 166 -4.89 -10.42 -30.33
N ALA A 167 -5.93 -10.91 -31.01
CA ALA A 167 -5.76 -11.74 -32.21
C ALA A 167 -4.95 -11.00 -33.29
N ALA A 168 -5.24 -9.72 -33.53
CA ALA A 168 -4.51 -8.90 -34.50
C ALA A 168 -3.03 -8.67 -34.08
N ALA A 169 -2.74 -8.44 -32.82
CA ALA A 169 -1.39 -8.21 -32.31
C ALA A 169 -0.46 -9.41 -32.52
N PHE A 170 -1.01 -10.64 -32.45
CA PHE A 170 -0.24 -11.87 -32.61
C PHE A 170 -0.44 -12.56 -33.97
N ALA A 171 -1.26 -12.00 -34.87
CA ALA A 171 -1.45 -12.53 -36.19
C ALA A 171 -0.13 -12.51 -37.00
N GLY A 172 0.34 -13.70 -37.42
CA GLY A 172 1.58 -13.84 -38.18
C GLY A 172 2.87 -13.69 -37.36
N HIS A 173 2.75 -13.53 -36.03
CA HIS A 173 3.92 -13.55 -35.14
C HIS A 173 4.59 -14.93 -35.19
N GLU A 174 5.94 -14.99 -35.19
CA GLU A 174 6.70 -16.25 -35.29
C GLU A 174 6.39 -17.24 -34.16
N HIS A 175 6.04 -16.71 -32.97
CA HIS A 175 5.67 -17.48 -31.78
C HIS A 175 4.17 -17.45 -31.47
N ALA A 176 3.30 -17.16 -32.46
CA ALA A 176 1.85 -17.11 -32.25
C ALA A 176 1.26 -18.39 -31.63
N GLN A 177 1.89 -19.56 -31.90
CA GLN A 177 1.52 -20.86 -31.33
C GLN A 177 1.76 -20.96 -29.80
N ASP A 178 2.54 -20.05 -29.20
CA ASP A 178 2.78 -20.00 -27.76
C ASP A 178 1.56 -19.40 -27.01
N LEU A 179 0.69 -18.66 -27.72
CA LEU A 179 -0.61 -18.22 -27.20
C LEU A 179 -1.66 -19.31 -27.50
N ALA A 180 -2.01 -20.08 -26.47
CA ALA A 180 -2.89 -21.24 -26.62
C ALA A 180 -4.37 -20.84 -26.80
N LEU A 181 -4.82 -19.76 -26.14
CA LEU A 181 -6.23 -19.40 -26.11
C LEU A 181 -6.44 -17.89 -25.87
N ILE A 182 -7.41 -17.31 -26.55
CA ILE A 182 -7.96 -15.98 -26.27
C ILE A 182 -9.35 -16.14 -25.65
N VAL A 183 -9.53 -15.61 -24.43
CA VAL A 183 -10.81 -15.64 -23.71
C VAL A 183 -11.56 -14.34 -23.99
N ASP A 184 -12.57 -14.39 -24.85
CA ASP A 184 -13.36 -13.23 -25.24
C ASP A 184 -14.54 -13.00 -24.28
N ALA A 185 -14.31 -12.25 -23.23
CA ALA A 185 -15.36 -11.81 -22.29
C ALA A 185 -15.80 -10.35 -22.53
N GLY A 186 -15.67 -9.86 -23.76
CA GLY A 186 -15.97 -8.48 -24.13
C GLY A 186 -14.77 -7.55 -23.98
N ALA A 187 -15.00 -6.26 -24.18
CA ALA A 187 -13.97 -5.23 -24.08
C ALA A 187 -13.64 -4.87 -22.62
N SER A 188 -12.39 -4.51 -22.36
CA SER A 188 -11.96 -3.95 -21.09
C SER A 188 -12.72 -2.65 -20.78
N GLN A 189 -13.24 -2.54 -19.56
CA GLN A 189 -14.21 -1.49 -19.20
C GLN A 189 -13.59 -0.10 -19.09
N THR A 190 -12.35 0.00 -18.63
CA THR A 190 -11.70 1.29 -18.31
C THR A 190 -10.79 1.80 -19.44
N GLY A 191 -10.35 0.94 -20.34
CA GLY A 191 -9.57 1.31 -21.53
C GLY A 191 -8.18 1.89 -21.26
N GLY A 192 -7.69 1.83 -20.02
CA GLY A 192 -6.40 2.37 -19.60
C GLY A 192 -5.56 1.35 -18.83
N ALA A 193 -4.23 1.49 -18.86
CA ALA A 193 -3.35 0.65 -18.07
C ALA A 193 -3.52 0.89 -16.55
N SER A 194 -3.22 -0.11 -15.72
CA SER A 194 -3.14 0.08 -14.27
C SER A 194 -2.06 1.09 -13.90
N SER A 195 -2.28 1.85 -12.83
CA SER A 195 -1.20 2.62 -12.22
C SER A 195 -0.18 1.69 -11.58
N LEU A 196 1.12 1.98 -11.76
CA LEU A 196 2.22 1.17 -11.25
C LEU A 196 2.97 1.94 -10.18
N LEU A 197 2.81 1.52 -8.93
CA LEU A 197 3.41 2.15 -7.76
C LEU A 197 4.49 1.25 -7.17
N ARG A 198 5.71 1.78 -6.99
CA ARG A 198 6.76 1.12 -6.20
C ARG A 198 6.66 1.53 -4.75
N LEU A 199 6.53 0.54 -3.88
CA LEU A 199 6.61 0.64 -2.42
C LEU A 199 7.78 -0.21 -1.94
N GLY A 200 8.94 0.38 -1.76
CA GLY A 200 10.12 -0.38 -1.34
C GLY A 200 11.37 0.49 -1.30
N GLY A 201 12.39 0.09 -0.55
CA GLY A 201 13.62 0.86 -0.38
C GLY A 201 13.41 2.27 0.18
N GLY A 202 12.33 2.51 0.92
CA GLY A 202 11.94 3.84 1.40
C GLY A 202 11.33 4.74 0.32
N LYS A 203 10.86 4.19 -0.79
CA LYS A 203 10.27 4.96 -1.90
C LYS A 203 8.77 4.73 -2.00
N PHE A 204 8.06 5.81 -2.27
CA PHE A 204 6.67 5.84 -2.74
C PHE A 204 6.71 6.49 -4.14
N GLU A 205 6.93 5.67 -5.16
CA GLU A 205 7.25 6.15 -6.50
C GLU A 205 6.22 5.64 -7.53
N LEU A 206 5.49 6.56 -8.14
CA LEU A 206 4.59 6.26 -9.24
C LEU A 206 5.41 6.09 -10.53
N LEU A 207 5.68 4.83 -10.90
CA LEU A 207 6.47 4.49 -12.09
C LEU A 207 5.67 4.66 -13.39
N ARG A 208 4.35 4.51 -13.31
CA ARG A 208 3.42 4.73 -14.42
C ARG A 208 2.09 5.25 -13.87
N GLU A 209 1.71 6.45 -14.28
CA GLU A 209 0.37 6.95 -14.06
C GLU A 209 -0.59 6.27 -15.05
N GLY A 210 -1.58 5.55 -14.50
CA GLY A 210 -2.65 4.91 -15.24
C GLY A 210 -3.98 5.58 -14.88
N LEU A 211 -4.92 4.78 -14.35
CA LEU A 211 -6.23 5.29 -13.93
C LEU A 211 -6.23 6.00 -12.58
N LEU A 212 -5.18 5.84 -11.78
CA LEU A 212 -5.02 6.46 -10.46
C LEU A 212 -3.87 7.46 -10.51
N SER A 213 -4.13 8.68 -10.05
CA SER A 213 -3.10 9.71 -9.92
C SER A 213 -2.23 9.51 -8.68
N LEU A 214 -1.07 10.17 -8.64
CA LEU A 214 -0.22 10.18 -7.44
C LEU A 214 -0.95 10.78 -6.23
N ALA A 215 -1.83 11.76 -6.44
CA ALA A 215 -2.63 12.38 -5.37
C ALA A 215 -3.63 11.39 -4.76
N ASP A 216 -4.34 10.62 -5.59
CA ASP A 216 -5.26 9.57 -5.14
C ASP A 216 -4.52 8.53 -4.30
N LEU A 217 -3.35 8.07 -4.78
CA LEU A 217 -2.56 7.05 -4.10
C LEU A 217 -2.00 7.55 -2.76
N ARG A 218 -1.55 8.80 -2.68
CA ARG A 218 -1.10 9.40 -1.42
C ARG A 218 -2.22 9.56 -0.42
N GLY A 219 -3.40 10.01 -0.87
CA GLY A 219 -4.59 10.13 -0.03
C GLY A 219 -5.01 8.80 0.61
N ALA A 220 -4.94 7.71 -0.16
CA ALA A 220 -5.30 6.37 0.34
C ALA A 220 -4.18 5.69 1.16
N ALA A 221 -2.92 6.03 0.93
CA ALA A 221 -1.77 5.42 1.59
C ALA A 221 -1.52 5.95 3.00
N GLY A 222 -1.75 7.25 3.20
CA GLY A 222 -1.41 7.97 4.42
C GLY A 222 -2.42 7.78 5.54
N LEU A 223 -2.09 8.40 6.68
CA LEU A 223 -2.97 8.53 7.84
C LEU A 223 -2.86 9.95 8.40
N SER A 224 -4.01 10.54 8.73
CA SER A 224 -4.08 11.79 9.50
C SER A 224 -4.18 11.48 10.98
N ILE A 225 -3.11 11.75 11.74
CA ILE A 225 -2.94 11.33 13.12
C ILE A 225 -2.90 12.55 14.05
N GLY A 226 -3.81 12.59 15.02
CA GLY A 226 -3.89 13.62 16.04
C GLY A 226 -3.35 13.17 17.39
N PHE A 227 -2.74 14.09 18.15
CA PHE A 227 -2.30 13.87 19.54
C PHE A 227 -2.96 14.90 20.45
N THR A 228 -3.54 14.45 21.56
CA THR A 228 -4.30 15.34 22.45
C THR A 228 -3.82 15.25 23.90
N CYS A 229 -3.53 16.41 24.47
CA CYS A 229 -3.31 16.55 25.91
C CYS A 229 -4.23 17.65 26.47
N THR A 230 -3.98 18.17 27.68
CA THR A 230 -4.83 19.22 28.26
C THR A 230 -4.63 20.56 27.55
N GLY A 231 -3.43 21.12 27.60
CA GLY A 231 -3.15 22.50 27.16
C GLY A 231 -2.50 22.63 25.80
N ASN A 232 -2.13 21.53 25.14
CA ASN A 232 -1.36 21.52 23.87
C ASN A 232 -0.02 22.30 23.94
N THR A 233 0.61 22.32 25.11
CA THR A 233 1.87 23.05 25.32
C THR A 233 3.06 22.15 25.70
N CYS A 234 2.81 20.92 26.14
CA CYS A 234 3.86 20.01 26.58
C CYS A 234 3.84 18.67 25.82
N ARG A 235 2.95 17.75 26.21
CA ARG A 235 2.94 16.35 25.77
C ARG A 235 2.55 16.18 24.30
N SER A 236 1.41 16.73 23.86
CA SER A 236 0.92 16.51 22.50
C SER A 236 1.80 17.14 21.42
N PRO A 237 2.45 18.33 21.59
CA PRO A 237 3.42 18.83 20.62
C PRO A 237 4.67 17.94 20.50
N LEU A 238 5.16 17.42 21.64
CA LEU A 238 6.25 16.44 21.63
C LEU A 238 5.87 15.16 20.89
N ALA A 239 4.66 14.64 21.14
CA ALA A 239 4.16 13.43 20.47
C ALA A 239 4.05 13.64 18.97
N GLU A 240 3.49 14.76 18.51
CA GLU A 240 3.42 15.10 17.08
C GLU A 240 4.81 15.13 16.43
N GLY A 241 5.75 15.88 17.03
CA GLY A 241 7.10 16.03 16.48
C GLY A 241 7.86 14.70 16.46
N ILE A 242 7.79 13.91 17.53
CA ILE A 242 8.43 12.60 17.63
C ILE A 242 7.81 11.62 16.62
N ALA A 243 6.48 11.58 16.48
CA ALA A 243 5.80 10.73 15.53
C ALA A 243 6.22 11.04 14.09
N ARG A 244 6.20 12.32 13.71
CA ARG A 244 6.66 12.78 12.40
C ARG A 244 8.10 12.32 12.11
N ARG A 245 8.98 12.41 13.10
CA ARG A 245 10.39 12.02 12.98
C ARG A 245 10.56 10.50 12.85
N LEU A 246 9.87 9.71 13.68
CA LEU A 246 9.94 8.25 13.67
C LEU A 246 9.37 7.66 12.39
N VAL A 247 8.21 8.15 11.93
CA VAL A 247 7.62 7.74 10.64
C VAL A 247 8.57 8.10 9.50
N ALA A 248 9.13 9.33 9.47
CA ALA A 248 10.10 9.72 8.46
C ALA A 248 11.33 8.80 8.42
N SER A 249 11.84 8.38 9.57
CA SER A 249 12.97 7.46 9.67
C SER A 249 12.61 6.05 9.18
N ALA A 250 11.44 5.54 9.55
CA ALA A 250 10.96 4.23 9.14
C ALA A 250 10.70 4.16 7.63
N LEU A 251 10.04 5.17 7.05
CA LEU A 251 9.80 5.29 5.61
C LEU A 251 11.10 5.35 4.80
N ALA A 252 12.16 5.92 5.36
CA ALA A 252 13.50 5.96 4.74
C ALA A 252 14.28 4.62 4.86
N GLY A 253 13.66 3.56 5.41
CA GLY A 253 14.34 2.29 5.68
C GLY A 253 15.42 2.39 6.75
N GLY A 254 15.30 3.37 7.66
CA GLY A 254 16.18 3.54 8.82
C GLY A 254 15.80 2.64 10.00
N PRO A 255 16.68 2.51 11.01
CA PRO A 255 16.32 1.83 12.25
C PRO A 255 15.13 2.54 12.92
N ARG A 256 14.23 1.77 13.51
CA ARG A 256 13.02 2.28 14.20
C ARG A 256 13.32 2.96 15.55
N GLU A 257 14.59 3.12 15.93
CA GLU A 257 14.99 3.68 17.22
C GLU A 257 15.42 5.14 17.10
N CYS A 258 14.92 5.98 17.99
CA CYS A 258 15.29 7.40 18.11
C CYS A 258 16.57 7.69 18.89
N ALA A 259 17.25 6.68 19.47
CA ALA A 259 18.39 6.90 20.36
C ALA A 259 19.70 7.18 19.59
N GLY A 260 20.07 8.45 19.51
CA GLY A 260 21.48 8.89 19.63
C GLY A 260 22.43 8.69 18.46
N ALA A 261 22.01 8.68 17.19
CA ALA A 261 22.98 8.69 16.10
C ALA A 261 22.58 9.69 14.99
N ALA A 262 23.34 10.78 14.93
CA ALA A 262 23.41 11.66 13.77
C ALA A 262 23.99 10.89 12.57
N ARG A 263 23.16 10.17 11.84
CA ARG A 263 23.48 9.69 10.49
C ARG A 263 22.66 10.52 9.51
N THR A 264 23.36 11.27 8.66
CA THR A 264 22.84 11.99 7.51
C THR A 264 22.30 11.02 6.45
N LYS A 265 21.22 10.29 6.77
CA LYS A 265 20.41 9.60 5.78
C LYS A 265 19.31 10.57 5.35
N VAL A 266 19.05 10.64 4.07
CA VAL A 266 17.91 11.41 3.53
C VAL A 266 16.67 10.91 4.27
N ILE A 267 16.05 11.80 5.04
CA ILE A 267 14.83 11.49 5.79
C ILE A 267 13.69 11.76 4.83
N SER A 268 12.91 10.74 4.51
CA SER A 268 11.71 10.90 3.70
C SER A 268 10.72 11.82 4.42
N ASN A 269 10.09 12.74 3.68
CA ASN A 269 9.02 13.54 4.27
C ASN A 269 7.76 12.66 4.39
N PRO A 270 7.17 12.46 5.59
CA PRO A 270 5.96 11.66 5.75
C PRO A 270 4.79 12.13 4.87
N ALA A 271 4.68 13.42 4.59
CA ALA A 271 3.66 13.97 3.70
C ALA A 271 3.77 13.44 2.26
N ASP A 272 4.96 13.03 1.82
CA ASP A 272 5.15 12.41 0.50
C ASP A 272 4.48 11.03 0.40
N PHE A 273 4.15 10.43 1.55
CA PHE A 273 3.42 9.17 1.70
C PHE A 273 1.98 9.38 2.18
N GLY A 274 1.49 10.62 2.20
CA GLY A 274 0.14 10.97 2.62
C GLY A 274 -0.05 11.08 4.15
N PHE A 275 0.99 10.95 4.96
CA PHE A 275 0.86 11.11 6.41
C PHE A 275 0.75 12.57 6.82
N ALA A 276 -0.25 12.87 7.65
CA ALA A 276 -0.41 14.15 8.32
C ALA A 276 -0.38 13.95 9.84
N PHE A 277 0.25 14.89 10.54
CA PHE A 277 0.32 14.86 12.01
C PHE A 277 -0.11 16.21 12.55
N SER A 278 -0.91 16.18 13.61
CA SER A 278 -1.35 17.38 14.32
C SER A 278 -1.39 17.15 15.82
N SER A 279 -1.41 18.24 16.58
CA SER A 279 -1.61 18.17 18.03
C SER A 279 -2.60 19.22 18.49
N MET A 280 -3.35 18.90 19.53
CA MET A 280 -4.41 19.75 20.08
C MET A 280 -4.57 19.55 21.59
N GLY A 281 -5.39 20.37 22.23
CA GLY A 281 -5.67 20.23 23.65
C GLY A 281 -7.16 20.31 23.98
N VAL A 282 -7.63 19.45 24.90
CA VAL A 282 -9.03 19.46 25.34
C VAL A 282 -9.42 20.74 26.08
N ALA A 283 -8.44 21.48 26.62
CA ALA A 283 -8.61 22.78 27.30
C ALA A 283 -7.46 23.73 26.91
N ALA A 284 -7.03 23.71 25.65
CA ALA A 284 -5.98 24.58 25.15
C ALA A 284 -6.44 26.04 25.09
N GLN A 285 -5.55 26.94 25.52
CA GLN A 285 -5.69 28.37 25.24
C GLN A 285 -5.05 28.64 23.88
N PRO A 286 -5.84 29.03 22.85
CA PRO A 286 -5.30 29.26 21.51
C PRO A 286 -4.13 30.23 21.50
N GLY A 287 -3.10 29.92 20.72
CA GLY A 287 -1.93 30.76 20.57
C GLY A 287 -0.87 30.62 21.67
N SER A 288 -1.12 29.86 22.73
CA SER A 288 -0.11 29.64 23.78
C SER A 288 1.15 28.96 23.21
N PRO A 289 2.35 29.41 23.56
CA PRO A 289 3.59 28.79 23.10
C PRO A 289 3.81 27.43 23.77
N VAL A 290 4.63 26.60 23.13
CA VAL A 290 5.10 25.35 23.75
C VAL A 290 5.94 25.67 24.98
N SER A 291 5.89 24.81 26.03
CA SER A 291 6.65 24.98 27.26
C SER A 291 8.17 24.91 27.01
N GLU A 292 8.95 25.67 27.76
CA GLU A 292 10.42 25.70 27.65
C GLU A 292 11.04 24.31 27.79
N GLY A 293 10.55 23.49 28.75
CA GLY A 293 11.03 22.13 28.94
C GLY A 293 10.80 21.25 27.69
N SER A 294 9.65 21.39 27.01
CA SER A 294 9.38 20.68 25.77
C SER A 294 10.24 21.17 24.61
N LEU A 295 10.51 22.47 24.50
CA LEU A 295 11.45 23.04 23.52
C LEU A 295 12.86 22.46 23.66
N VAL A 296 13.34 22.34 24.90
CA VAL A 296 14.67 21.79 25.18
C VAL A 296 14.74 20.32 24.80
N VAL A 297 13.76 19.52 25.24
CA VAL A 297 13.76 18.07 25.04
C VAL A 297 13.46 17.67 23.60
N ALA A 298 12.65 18.42 22.88
CA ALA A 298 12.38 18.17 21.45
C ALA A 298 13.67 18.09 20.62
N LYS A 299 14.70 18.88 20.98
CA LYS A 299 16.01 18.87 20.29
C LYS A 299 16.73 17.53 20.44
N ASP A 300 16.56 16.84 21.57
CA ASP A 300 17.16 15.52 21.84
C ASP A 300 16.63 14.47 20.81
N TYR A 301 15.45 14.72 20.22
CA TYR A 301 14.80 13.91 19.18
C TYR A 301 14.94 14.49 17.76
N GLY A 302 15.72 15.57 17.59
CA GLY A 302 15.84 16.26 16.30
C GLY A 302 14.56 16.95 15.84
N VAL A 303 13.71 17.35 16.77
CA VAL A 303 12.40 17.99 16.53
C VAL A 303 12.52 19.48 16.84
N ASN A 304 11.95 20.33 15.96
CA ASN A 304 11.85 21.78 16.18
C ASN A 304 10.39 22.15 16.49
N LEU A 305 10.14 22.61 17.71
CA LEU A 305 8.81 23.08 18.15
C LEU A 305 8.72 24.60 18.29
N ALA A 306 9.71 25.37 17.83
CA ALA A 306 9.75 26.83 18.02
C ALA A 306 8.57 27.58 17.38
N GLY A 307 7.97 27.03 16.34
CA GLY A 307 6.80 27.61 15.67
C GLY A 307 5.45 27.07 16.17
N HIS A 308 5.45 26.23 17.22
CA HIS A 308 4.21 25.66 17.73
C HIS A 308 3.33 26.72 18.39
N SER A 309 2.02 26.63 18.12
CA SER A 309 0.97 27.44 18.70
C SER A 309 -0.17 26.53 19.15
N ALA A 310 -0.50 26.56 20.43
CA ALA A 310 -1.51 25.68 20.99
C ALA A 310 -2.88 25.90 20.34
N SER A 311 -3.54 24.79 20.01
CA SER A 311 -4.84 24.75 19.33
C SER A 311 -5.84 23.89 20.13
N PRO A 312 -7.13 24.31 20.24
CA PRO A 312 -8.15 23.50 20.88
C PRO A 312 -8.53 22.30 20.03
N ALA A 313 -8.99 21.24 20.67
CA ALA A 313 -9.56 20.07 20.01
C ALA A 313 -11.01 20.40 19.59
N THR A 314 -11.17 20.99 18.42
CA THR A 314 -12.50 21.31 17.86
C THR A 314 -13.04 20.12 17.05
N LEU A 315 -14.37 20.07 16.84
CA LEU A 315 -14.99 19.02 16.04
C LEU A 315 -14.42 19.01 14.62
N GLU A 316 -14.31 20.18 13.99
CA GLU A 316 -13.78 20.33 12.63
C GLU A 316 -12.35 19.78 12.50
N ALA A 317 -11.49 20.07 13.50
CA ALA A 317 -10.11 19.56 13.48
C ALA A 317 -10.05 18.04 13.67
N ILE A 318 -11.01 17.45 14.37
CA ILE A 318 -11.07 16.00 14.64
C ILE A 318 -11.69 15.25 13.45
N GLU A 319 -12.64 15.84 12.73
CA GLU A 319 -13.24 15.25 11.53
C GLU A 319 -12.20 14.93 10.44
N GLU A 320 -11.13 15.73 10.37
CA GLU A 320 -10.03 15.57 9.42
C GLU A 320 -9.03 14.45 9.81
N LEU A 321 -9.22 13.80 10.98
CA LEU A 321 -8.30 12.80 11.49
C LEU A 321 -8.84 11.37 11.32
N ASP A 322 -7.97 10.46 10.90
CA ASP A 322 -8.25 9.02 10.87
C ASP A 322 -8.16 8.41 12.27
N VAL A 323 -7.22 8.89 13.09
CA VAL A 323 -7.04 8.46 14.47
C VAL A 323 -6.56 9.61 15.35
N ILE A 324 -7.03 9.66 16.59
CA ILE A 324 -6.62 10.64 17.58
C ILE A 324 -6.21 9.95 18.89
N TYR A 325 -5.00 10.23 19.34
CA TYR A 325 -4.44 9.65 20.55
C TYR A 325 -4.52 10.62 21.73
N GLY A 326 -5.32 10.24 22.74
CA GLY A 326 -5.26 10.87 24.07
C GLY A 326 -4.00 10.41 24.80
N LEU A 327 -3.27 11.36 25.43
CA LEU A 327 -2.06 11.04 26.20
C LEU A 327 -2.39 10.43 27.57
N THR A 328 -3.64 10.51 28.01
CA THR A 328 -4.17 9.90 29.24
C THR A 328 -5.64 9.47 29.04
N HIS A 329 -6.13 8.59 29.92
CA HIS A 329 -7.55 8.20 29.94
C HIS A 329 -8.48 9.38 30.10
N SER A 330 -8.08 10.43 30.85
CA SER A 330 -8.90 11.64 31.00
C SER A 330 -9.08 12.38 29.67
N HIS A 331 -8.05 12.45 28.82
CA HIS A 331 -8.13 13.04 27.48
C HIS A 331 -9.04 12.21 26.57
N VAL A 332 -8.88 10.88 26.55
CA VAL A 332 -9.75 9.95 25.81
C VAL A 332 -11.21 10.15 26.25
N THR A 333 -11.48 10.12 27.55
CA THR A 333 -12.84 10.31 28.08
C THR A 333 -13.43 11.67 27.69
N SER A 334 -12.64 12.74 27.78
CA SER A 334 -13.10 14.10 27.41
C SER A 334 -13.47 14.19 25.94
N LEU A 335 -12.65 13.64 25.05
CA LEU A 335 -12.92 13.61 23.61
C LEU A 335 -14.15 12.74 23.31
N THR A 336 -14.21 11.51 23.83
CA THR A 336 -15.31 10.58 23.56
C THR A 336 -16.66 11.15 24.00
N ARG A 337 -16.71 11.91 25.10
CA ARG A 337 -17.94 12.58 25.56
C ARG A 337 -18.37 13.76 24.68
N ALA A 338 -17.41 14.43 24.05
CA ALA A 338 -17.66 15.62 23.24
C ALA A 338 -17.99 15.28 21.77
N LEU A 339 -17.65 14.07 21.31
CA LEU A 339 -17.74 13.69 19.90
C LEU A 339 -19.03 12.91 19.58
N PRO A 340 -19.58 13.07 18.38
CA PRO A 340 -20.58 12.18 17.81
C PRO A 340 -20.15 10.71 17.85
N THR A 341 -21.11 9.80 17.97
CA THR A 341 -20.87 8.37 18.15
C THR A 341 -19.99 7.76 17.04
N GLU A 342 -20.17 8.20 15.82
CA GLU A 342 -19.42 7.75 14.62
C GLU A 342 -17.93 8.10 14.67
N LEU A 343 -17.53 9.14 15.40
CA LEU A 343 -16.14 9.57 15.54
C LEU A 343 -15.46 8.99 16.79
N GLN A 344 -16.22 8.45 17.74
CA GLN A 344 -15.67 7.97 19.01
C GLN A 344 -14.70 6.82 18.85
N SER A 345 -14.87 5.97 17.81
CA SER A 345 -13.98 4.85 17.50
C SER A 345 -12.57 5.29 17.04
N ARG A 346 -12.43 6.55 16.59
CA ARG A 346 -11.12 7.12 16.21
C ARG A 346 -10.27 7.51 17.43
N VAL A 347 -10.88 7.62 18.62
CA VAL A 347 -10.20 8.07 19.83
C VAL A 347 -9.59 6.88 20.56
N GLN A 348 -8.29 6.91 20.76
CA GLN A 348 -7.52 5.85 21.40
C GLN A 348 -6.56 6.44 22.44
N LEU A 349 -6.11 5.58 23.38
CA LEU A 349 -5.00 5.94 24.27
C LEU A 349 -3.67 5.78 23.51
N LEU A 350 -2.71 6.69 23.70
CA LEU A 350 -1.41 6.59 23.00
C LEU A 350 -0.64 5.33 23.39
N ASP A 351 -0.57 5.01 24.69
CA ASP A 351 0.07 3.77 25.15
C ASP A 351 -0.84 2.55 24.85
N PRO A 352 -0.45 1.64 23.96
CA PRO A 352 -1.24 0.44 23.67
C PRO A 352 -1.30 -0.52 24.87
N SER A 353 -0.44 -0.36 25.87
CA SER A 353 -0.43 -1.13 27.11
C SER A 353 -1.41 -0.58 28.16
N GLY A 354 -2.10 0.53 27.87
CA GLY A 354 -3.15 1.09 28.73
C GLY A 354 -2.64 2.00 29.86
N TYR A 355 -1.46 2.58 29.77
CA TYR A 355 -0.95 3.50 30.78
C TYR A 355 -1.02 4.97 30.34
N ASP A 356 -1.20 5.84 31.31
CA ASP A 356 -1.18 7.29 31.10
C ASP A 356 0.24 7.80 30.90
N ILE A 357 0.41 8.76 30.00
CA ILE A 357 1.65 9.52 29.84
C ILE A 357 1.75 10.58 30.92
N SER A 358 2.82 10.54 31.70
CA SER A 358 3.08 11.46 32.82
C SER A 358 3.09 12.92 32.37
N ASP A 359 2.52 13.83 33.20
CA ASP A 359 2.53 15.27 32.90
C ASP A 359 3.82 15.94 33.41
N PRO A 360 4.66 16.52 32.53
CA PRO A 360 5.91 17.13 32.94
C PRO A 360 5.75 18.60 33.40
N ILE A 361 4.53 19.18 33.30
CA ILE A 361 4.32 20.61 33.50
C ILE A 361 4.81 21.08 34.88
N GLY A 362 5.63 22.15 34.92
CA GLY A 362 6.21 22.69 36.14
C GLY A 362 7.35 21.86 36.77
N GLY A 363 7.64 20.69 36.19
CA GLY A 363 8.74 19.83 36.66
C GLY A 363 10.12 20.24 36.09
N PRO A 364 11.20 19.68 36.65
CA PRO A 364 12.55 19.87 36.12
C PRO A 364 12.71 19.20 34.75
N ILE A 365 13.74 19.59 34.00
CA ILE A 365 14.01 19.10 32.64
C ILE A 365 14.12 17.57 32.57
N LYS A 366 14.53 16.90 33.62
CA LYS A 366 14.59 15.44 33.71
C LYS A 366 13.20 14.83 33.51
N VAL A 367 12.14 15.40 34.13
CA VAL A 367 10.77 14.88 34.00
C VAL A 367 10.27 15.03 32.56
N TYR A 368 10.63 16.13 31.89
CA TYR A 368 10.33 16.29 30.48
C TYR A 368 11.01 15.24 29.58
N ARG A 369 12.27 14.89 29.88
CA ARG A 369 13.00 13.81 29.20
C ARG A 369 12.36 12.44 29.41
N ASP A 370 12.01 12.13 30.65
CA ASP A 370 11.34 10.88 31.01
C ASP A 370 9.98 10.76 30.29
N THR A 371 9.21 11.85 30.24
CA THR A 371 7.94 11.93 29.48
C THR A 371 8.15 11.75 27.97
N ALA A 372 9.14 12.41 27.39
CA ALA A 372 9.43 12.29 25.96
C ALA A 372 9.88 10.87 25.59
N GLN A 373 10.66 10.22 26.45
CA GLN A 373 11.05 8.82 26.29
C GLN A 373 9.83 7.89 26.35
N GLN A 374 8.90 8.12 27.29
CA GLN A 374 7.65 7.37 27.37
C GLN A 374 6.81 7.55 26.08
N ILE A 375 6.67 8.79 25.60
CA ILE A 375 5.97 9.09 24.34
C ILE A 375 6.62 8.37 23.17
N ALA A 376 7.95 8.45 23.01
CA ALA A 376 8.66 7.81 21.93
C ALA A 376 8.46 6.29 21.92
N ALA A 377 8.58 5.64 23.08
CA ALA A 377 8.37 4.20 23.22
C ALA A 377 6.94 3.78 22.87
N CYS A 378 5.93 4.59 23.20
CA CYS A 378 4.54 4.33 22.81
C CYS A 378 4.34 4.47 21.30
N ILE A 379 4.92 5.51 20.70
CA ILE A 379 4.85 5.74 19.24
C ILE A 379 5.56 4.61 18.48
N GLU A 380 6.72 4.15 18.94
CA GLU A 380 7.44 3.02 18.36
C GLU A 380 6.58 1.74 18.31
N LYS A 381 5.80 1.47 19.36
CA LYS A 381 4.83 0.35 19.36
C LYS A 381 3.70 0.55 18.36
N ARG A 382 3.27 1.80 18.11
CA ARG A 382 2.22 2.15 17.17
C ARG A 382 2.68 2.16 15.70
N LEU A 383 3.99 2.23 15.45
CA LEU A 383 4.50 2.30 14.07
C LEU A 383 4.01 1.14 13.19
N SER A 384 3.90 -0.08 13.74
CA SER A 384 3.39 -1.23 12.98
C SER A 384 1.91 -1.13 12.62
N GLU A 385 1.15 -0.24 13.27
CA GLU A 385 -0.25 0.04 12.92
C GLU A 385 -0.33 1.11 11.81
N TRP A 386 0.67 1.98 11.71
CA TRP A 386 0.66 3.11 10.79
C TRP A 386 1.38 2.81 9.47
N ILE A 387 2.46 2.04 9.50
CA ILE A 387 3.34 1.74 8.38
C ILE A 387 3.38 0.21 8.15
#